data_489d230ee7899180639bb9f9218fd47d
#
_entry.id   489d230ee7899180639bb9f9218fd47d
#
_cell.length_a   1.000
_cell.length_b   1.000
_cell.length_c   1.000
_cell.angle_alpha   90.00
_cell.angle_beta   90.00
_cell.angle_gamma   90.00
#
_symmetry.space_group_name_H-M   'P 1'
#
loop_
_entity.id
_entity.type
_entity.pdbx_description
1 polymer ?
#
loop_
_entity_poly.entity_id
_entity_poly.type
_entity_poly.pdbx_seq_one_letter_code
_entity_poly.pdbx_strand_id
1 'polypeptide(L)'
;MENIHLAAKAEFLEKGYKDASLRNIVKSVGMTTGAFYGYYKSKEELFEAIVGEHYEYILNRFIKAQEEFAQLPAARQPEVMSDISGICMYDILHYAYEHLEECKLILCCSEGTKFSGLIDEMWRSRQMGRMPIRRF
;
A
#
# COMPACT_ATOMS: atom_id res chain seq x y z
N MET A 1 -6.47 -8.05 -19.50
CA MET A 1 -6.52 -7.23 -18.27
C MET A 1 -5.21 -6.52 -17.95
N GLU A 2 -4.09 -7.11 -18.33
CA GLU A 2 -2.79 -6.46 -18.09
C GLU A 2 -2.69 -5.08 -18.76
N ASN A 3 -3.24 -4.94 -19.97
CA ASN A 3 -3.16 -3.68 -20.69
C ASN A 3 -3.89 -2.55 -19.96
N ILE A 4 -5.05 -2.84 -19.36
CA ILE A 4 -5.78 -1.82 -18.63
C ILE A 4 -5.05 -1.45 -17.35
N HIS A 5 -4.37 -2.40 -16.71
CA HIS A 5 -3.57 -2.10 -15.53
C HIS A 5 -2.41 -1.18 -15.86
N LEU A 6 -1.72 -1.41 -16.96
CA LEU A 6 -0.63 -0.54 -17.40
C LEU A 6 -1.11 0.88 -17.71
N ALA A 7 -2.22 0.98 -18.44
CA ALA A 7 -2.79 2.28 -18.77
C ALA A 7 -3.27 3.00 -17.51
N ALA A 8 -3.90 2.27 -16.60
CA ALA A 8 -4.38 2.85 -15.35
C ALA A 8 -3.23 3.32 -14.47
N LYS A 9 -2.17 2.53 -14.35
CA LYS A 9 -0.99 2.94 -13.58
C LYS A 9 -0.42 4.24 -14.13
N ALA A 10 -0.29 4.35 -15.44
CA ALA A 10 0.23 5.57 -16.05
C ALA A 10 -0.64 6.78 -15.74
N GLU A 11 -1.95 6.62 -15.86
CA GLU A 11 -2.89 7.71 -15.58
C GLU A 11 -2.86 8.11 -14.10
N PHE A 12 -2.89 7.12 -13.19
CA PHE A 12 -2.86 7.40 -11.76
C PHE A 12 -1.53 8.04 -11.33
N LEU A 13 -0.41 7.59 -11.89
CA LEU A 13 0.88 8.17 -11.56
C LEU A 13 1.00 9.62 -12.03
N GLU A 14 0.42 9.92 -13.18
CA GLU A 14 0.48 11.26 -13.74
C GLU A 14 -0.42 12.24 -13.00
N LYS A 15 -1.65 11.83 -12.69
CA LYS A 15 -2.69 12.74 -12.19
C LYS A 15 -3.11 12.48 -10.75
N GLY A 16 -2.73 11.36 -10.17
CA GLY A 16 -3.26 10.91 -8.90
C GLY A 16 -4.63 10.27 -9.08
N TYR A 17 -5.08 9.52 -8.08
CA TYR A 17 -6.35 8.81 -8.16
C TYR A 17 -7.52 9.77 -8.40
N LYS A 18 -7.56 10.87 -7.66
CA LYS A 18 -8.68 11.80 -7.69
C LYS A 18 -8.92 12.39 -9.06
N ASP A 19 -7.85 12.80 -9.72
CA ASP A 19 -7.93 13.51 -10.99
C ASP A 19 -7.79 12.60 -12.20
N ALA A 20 -7.51 11.32 -11.98
CA ALA A 20 -7.35 10.36 -13.06
C ALA A 20 -8.68 10.17 -13.80
N SER A 21 -8.61 10.12 -15.13
CA SER A 21 -9.78 9.99 -15.98
C SER A 21 -9.97 8.54 -16.41
N LEU A 22 -11.06 7.93 -15.95
CA LEU A 22 -11.42 6.58 -16.37
C LEU A 22 -11.62 6.51 -17.88
N ARG A 23 -12.19 7.57 -18.46
CA ARG A 23 -12.39 7.64 -19.90
C ARG A 23 -11.06 7.57 -20.66
N ASN A 24 -10.04 8.28 -20.17
CA ASN A 24 -8.72 8.24 -20.78
C ASN A 24 -8.10 6.83 -20.67
N ILE A 25 -8.28 6.20 -19.52
CA ILE A 25 -7.74 4.85 -19.30
C ILE A 25 -8.33 3.87 -20.30
N VAL A 26 -9.65 3.81 -20.39
CA VAL A 26 -10.29 2.82 -21.28
C VAL A 26 -10.04 3.13 -22.75
N LYS A 27 -10.00 4.40 -23.10
CA LYS A 27 -9.72 4.82 -24.45
C LYS A 27 -8.33 4.40 -24.91
N SER A 28 -7.35 4.49 -24.03
CA SER A 28 -5.97 4.17 -24.37
C SER A 28 -5.75 2.69 -24.69
N VAL A 29 -6.64 1.82 -24.22
CA VAL A 29 -6.56 0.38 -24.48
C VAL A 29 -7.63 -0.10 -25.47
N GLY A 30 -8.36 0.84 -26.08
CA GLY A 30 -9.40 0.50 -27.06
C GLY A 30 -10.64 -0.13 -26.45
N MET A 31 -10.88 0.09 -25.18
CA MET A 31 -12.04 -0.43 -24.46
C MET A 31 -13.13 0.62 -24.35
N THR A 32 -14.40 0.21 -24.34
CA THR A 32 -15.50 1.12 -24.06
C THR A 32 -15.71 1.22 -22.55
N THR A 33 -16.34 2.32 -22.11
CA THR A 33 -16.70 2.48 -20.71
C THR A 33 -17.64 1.38 -20.25
N GLY A 34 -18.57 0.96 -21.10
CA GLY A 34 -19.48 -0.15 -20.77
C GLY A 34 -18.75 -1.46 -20.55
N ALA A 35 -17.75 -1.74 -21.41
CA ALA A 35 -16.95 -2.94 -21.25
C ALA A 35 -16.15 -2.90 -19.93
N PHE A 36 -15.64 -1.73 -19.57
CA PHE A 36 -14.94 -1.55 -18.30
C PHE A 36 -15.83 -1.97 -17.12
N TYR A 37 -17.07 -1.49 -17.10
CA TYR A 37 -17.98 -1.79 -15.99
C TYR A 37 -18.44 -3.25 -15.95
N GLY A 38 -18.12 -4.03 -16.96
CA GLY A 38 -18.26 -5.47 -16.93
C GLY A 38 -17.19 -6.18 -16.09
N TYR A 39 -16.04 -5.52 -15.90
CA TYR A 39 -14.92 -6.09 -15.15
C TYR A 39 -14.73 -5.45 -13.77
N TYR A 40 -14.94 -4.15 -13.66
CA TYR A 40 -14.74 -3.40 -12.42
C TYR A 40 -15.96 -2.52 -12.16
N LYS A 41 -16.36 -2.44 -10.90
CA LYS A 41 -17.53 -1.65 -10.53
C LYS A 41 -17.25 -0.15 -10.53
N SER A 42 -15.99 0.24 -10.35
CA SER A 42 -15.64 1.64 -10.18
C SER A 42 -14.15 1.86 -10.45
N LYS A 43 -13.77 3.12 -10.56
CA LYS A 43 -12.37 3.51 -10.63
C LYS A 43 -11.60 3.05 -9.38
N GLU A 44 -12.26 3.10 -8.22
CA GLU A 44 -11.64 2.65 -6.97
C GLU A 44 -11.34 1.15 -7.01
N GLU A 45 -12.25 0.34 -7.55
CA GLU A 45 -12.02 -1.09 -7.66
C GLU A 45 -10.85 -1.40 -8.59
N LEU A 46 -10.70 -0.63 -9.67
CA LEU A 46 -9.55 -0.75 -10.55
C LEU A 46 -8.26 -0.39 -9.82
N PHE A 47 -8.27 0.70 -9.06
CA PHE A 47 -7.11 1.12 -8.27
C PHE A 47 -6.74 0.05 -7.26
N GLU A 48 -7.72 -0.49 -6.57
CA GLU A 48 -7.51 -1.58 -5.61
C GLU A 48 -6.91 -2.82 -6.27
N ALA A 49 -7.35 -3.16 -7.47
CA ALA A 49 -6.81 -4.30 -8.20
C ALA A 49 -5.31 -4.13 -8.50
N ILE A 50 -4.87 -2.88 -8.64
CA ILE A 50 -3.46 -2.58 -8.92
C ILE A 50 -2.62 -2.56 -7.64
N VAL A 51 -3.11 -1.94 -6.58
CA VAL A 51 -2.28 -1.64 -5.40
C VAL A 51 -2.64 -2.44 -4.15
N GLY A 52 -3.82 -3.08 -4.10
CA GLY A 52 -4.30 -3.72 -2.88
C GLY A 52 -3.36 -4.76 -2.32
N GLU A 53 -2.83 -5.62 -3.17
CA GLU A 53 -1.88 -6.67 -2.77
C GLU A 53 -0.62 -6.07 -2.16
N HIS A 54 -0.12 -5.01 -2.75
CA HIS A 54 1.11 -4.35 -2.28
C HIS A 54 0.87 -3.62 -0.96
N TYR A 55 -0.27 -2.97 -0.84
CA TYR A 55 -0.66 -2.32 0.41
C TYR A 55 -0.73 -3.33 1.55
N GLU A 56 -1.40 -4.46 1.30
CA GLU A 56 -1.55 -5.50 2.31
C GLU A 56 -0.23 -6.13 2.69
N TYR A 57 0.65 -6.36 1.72
CA TYR A 57 1.96 -6.91 2.01
C TYR A 57 2.76 -6.01 2.94
N ILE A 58 2.82 -4.72 2.64
CA ILE A 58 3.60 -3.78 3.44
C ILE A 58 3.02 -3.67 4.85
N LEU A 59 1.71 -3.51 4.94
CA LEU A 59 1.05 -3.36 6.25
C LEU A 59 1.21 -4.62 7.10
N ASN A 60 0.98 -5.78 6.51
CA ASN A 60 1.09 -7.04 7.24
C ASN A 60 2.52 -7.35 7.65
N ARG A 61 3.50 -7.02 6.81
CA ARG A 61 4.91 -7.19 7.17
C ARG A 61 5.28 -6.33 8.37
N PHE A 62 4.79 -5.10 8.39
CA PHE A 62 5.01 -4.19 9.52
C PHE A 62 4.34 -4.73 10.79
N ILE A 63 3.09 -5.16 10.70
CA ILE A 63 2.35 -5.70 11.84
C ILE A 63 3.04 -6.94 12.39
N LYS A 64 3.51 -7.81 11.51
CA LYS A 64 4.22 -9.02 11.94
C LYS A 64 5.47 -8.68 12.74
N ALA A 65 6.23 -7.68 12.31
CA ALA A 65 7.40 -7.25 13.06
C ALA A 65 7.03 -6.71 14.45
N GLN A 66 5.91 -6.00 14.54
CA GLN A 66 5.40 -5.51 15.83
C GLN A 66 5.04 -6.67 16.76
N GLU A 67 4.38 -7.69 16.22
CA GLU A 67 4.00 -8.86 16.99
C GLU A 67 5.20 -9.64 17.47
N GLU A 68 6.19 -9.84 16.62
CA GLU A 68 7.43 -10.53 17.00
C GLU A 68 8.13 -9.82 18.14
N PHE A 69 8.22 -8.48 18.04
CA PHE A 69 8.83 -7.68 19.10
C PHE A 69 8.05 -7.78 20.40
N ALA A 70 6.71 -7.72 20.33
CA ALA A 70 5.86 -7.75 21.51
C ALA A 70 5.94 -9.07 22.27
N GLN A 71 6.28 -10.17 21.58
CA GLN A 71 6.40 -11.48 22.19
C GLN A 71 7.71 -11.68 22.97
N LEU A 72 8.67 -10.78 22.77
CA LEU A 72 9.95 -10.90 23.45
C LEU A 72 9.83 -10.50 24.92
N PRO A 73 10.61 -11.14 25.83
CA PRO A 73 10.69 -10.67 27.21
C PRO A 73 11.13 -9.22 27.26
N ALA A 74 10.56 -8.47 28.18
CA ALA A 74 10.84 -7.03 28.28
C ALA A 74 12.34 -6.75 28.42
N ALA A 75 13.07 -7.62 29.13
CA ALA A 75 14.50 -7.44 29.34
C ALA A 75 15.30 -7.57 28.04
N ARG A 76 14.79 -8.30 27.06
CA ARG A 76 15.48 -8.51 25.77
C ARG A 76 15.04 -7.54 24.68
N GLN A 77 13.93 -6.85 24.86
CA GLN A 77 13.40 -5.95 23.84
C GLN A 77 14.41 -4.90 23.38
N PRO A 78 15.13 -4.22 24.29
CA PRO A 78 16.11 -3.23 23.83
C PRO A 78 17.23 -3.82 23.01
N GLU A 79 17.64 -5.05 23.29
CA GLU A 79 18.75 -5.71 22.61
C GLU A 79 18.43 -6.09 21.16
N VAL A 80 17.17 -6.50 20.91
CA VAL A 80 16.79 -7.02 19.60
C VAL A 80 15.94 -6.06 18.79
N MET A 81 15.54 -4.94 19.38
CA MET A 81 14.69 -3.96 18.69
C MET A 81 15.32 -3.49 17.39
N SER A 82 16.59 -3.18 17.43
CA SER A 82 17.32 -2.71 16.25
C SER A 82 17.32 -3.76 15.14
N ASP A 83 17.55 -5.01 15.50
CA ASP A 83 17.61 -6.09 14.53
C ASP A 83 16.26 -6.34 13.87
N ILE A 84 15.19 -6.41 14.66
CA ILE A 84 13.83 -6.62 14.13
C ILE A 84 13.41 -5.46 13.24
N SER A 85 13.65 -4.24 13.71
CA SER A 85 13.30 -3.03 12.94
C SER A 85 14.11 -2.96 11.65
N GLY A 86 15.39 -3.30 11.71
CA GLY A 86 16.24 -3.27 10.54
C GLY A 86 15.84 -4.29 9.49
N ILE A 87 15.52 -5.50 9.92
CA ILE A 87 15.08 -6.56 9.01
C ILE A 87 13.73 -6.18 8.38
N CYS A 88 12.81 -5.69 9.18
CA CYS A 88 11.50 -5.27 8.69
C CYS A 88 11.64 -4.12 7.67
N MET A 89 12.45 -3.14 7.99
CA MET A 89 12.68 -2.01 7.09
C MET A 89 13.35 -2.47 5.79
N TYR A 90 14.32 -3.36 5.89
CA TYR A 90 14.96 -3.91 4.71
C TYR A 90 13.97 -4.62 3.81
N ASP A 91 13.13 -5.47 4.38
CA ASP A 91 12.13 -6.21 3.62
C ASP A 91 11.14 -5.28 2.94
N ILE A 92 10.68 -4.27 3.65
CA ILE A 92 9.72 -3.30 3.10
C ILE A 92 10.37 -2.49 1.98
N LEU A 93 11.58 -2.00 2.19
CA LEU A 93 12.29 -1.22 1.18
C LEU A 93 12.63 -2.04 -0.05
N HIS A 94 13.03 -3.30 0.16
CA HIS A 94 13.32 -4.20 -0.94
C HIS A 94 12.06 -4.46 -1.77
N TYR A 95 10.96 -4.73 -1.10
CA TYR A 95 9.68 -4.94 -1.77
C TYR A 95 9.25 -3.68 -2.53
N ALA A 96 9.38 -2.51 -1.89
CA ALA A 96 9.03 -1.25 -2.52
C ALA A 96 9.88 -0.98 -3.75
N TYR A 97 11.15 -1.36 -3.70
CA TYR A 97 12.03 -1.19 -4.85
C TYR A 97 11.58 -2.08 -6.02
N GLU A 98 11.19 -3.31 -5.73
CA GLU A 98 10.72 -4.23 -6.76
C GLU A 98 9.35 -3.84 -7.33
N HIS A 99 8.55 -3.10 -6.56
CA HIS A 99 7.20 -2.68 -6.94
C HIS A 99 7.07 -1.16 -6.81
N LEU A 100 8.04 -0.46 -7.38
CA LEU A 100 8.19 0.98 -7.17
C LEU A 100 6.98 1.80 -7.62
N GLU A 101 6.43 1.46 -8.77
CA GLU A 101 5.27 2.20 -9.29
C GLU A 101 4.05 2.05 -8.39
N GLU A 102 3.78 0.82 -7.97
CA GLU A 102 2.63 0.53 -7.11
C GLU A 102 2.79 1.18 -5.74
N CYS A 103 3.99 1.13 -5.17
CA CYS A 103 4.25 1.79 -3.89
C CYS A 103 4.14 3.30 -4.00
N LYS A 104 4.58 3.87 -5.10
CA LYS A 104 4.42 5.30 -5.35
C LYS A 104 2.95 5.67 -5.45
N LEU A 105 2.13 4.83 -6.09
CA LEU A 105 0.68 5.05 -6.16
C LEU A 105 0.07 5.09 -4.75
N ILE A 106 0.46 4.16 -3.89
CA ILE A 106 -0.07 4.10 -2.53
C ILE A 106 0.33 5.33 -1.73
N LEU A 107 1.60 5.73 -1.80
CA LEU A 107 2.11 6.79 -0.94
C LEU A 107 1.81 8.19 -1.44
N CYS A 108 1.77 8.38 -2.75
CA CYS A 108 1.71 9.72 -3.33
C CYS A 108 0.45 9.99 -4.13
N CYS A 109 -0.23 8.96 -4.61
CA CYS A 109 -1.31 9.11 -5.59
C CYS A 109 -2.64 8.51 -5.16
N SER A 110 -2.79 8.14 -3.89
CA SER A 110 -3.96 7.41 -3.41
C SER A 110 -5.00 8.28 -2.70
N GLU A 111 -4.85 9.59 -2.72
CA GLU A 111 -5.80 10.48 -2.08
C GLU A 111 -7.21 10.25 -2.63
N GLY A 112 -8.16 10.11 -1.73
CA GLY A 112 -9.54 9.79 -2.06
C GLY A 112 -9.87 8.31 -2.01
N THR A 113 -8.89 7.45 -1.72
CA THR A 113 -9.11 6.01 -1.56
C THR A 113 -8.79 5.57 -0.13
N LYS A 114 -9.20 4.35 0.20
CA LYS A 114 -8.86 3.75 1.50
C LYS A 114 -7.38 3.47 1.67
N PHE A 115 -6.59 3.56 0.60
CA PHE A 115 -5.14 3.29 0.64
C PHE A 115 -4.32 4.51 0.99
N SER A 116 -4.94 5.68 1.13
CA SER A 116 -4.21 6.92 1.39
C SER A 116 -3.62 6.99 2.79
N GLY A 117 -4.01 6.10 3.68
CA GLY A 117 -3.60 6.13 5.08
C GLY A 117 -2.62 5.04 5.48
N LEU A 118 -1.78 4.53 4.55
CA LEU A 118 -0.86 3.44 4.90
C LEU A 118 0.02 3.79 6.09
N ILE A 119 0.64 4.95 6.08
CA ILE A 119 1.54 5.35 7.17
C ILE A 119 0.75 5.49 8.48
N ASP A 120 -0.45 6.07 8.41
CA ASP A 120 -1.30 6.19 9.60
C ASP A 120 -1.75 4.84 10.12
N GLU A 121 -2.05 3.89 9.23
CA GLU A 121 -2.41 2.54 9.64
C GLU A 121 -1.25 1.81 10.31
N MET A 122 -0.06 1.97 9.78
CA MET A 122 1.14 1.42 10.40
C MET A 122 1.33 1.98 11.80
N TRP A 123 1.15 3.28 11.94
CA TRP A 123 1.26 3.93 13.24
C TRP A 123 0.20 3.45 14.23
N ARG A 124 -1.05 3.33 13.77
CA ARG A 124 -2.13 2.82 14.61
C ARG A 124 -1.89 1.39 15.06
N SER A 125 -1.44 0.53 14.17
CA SER A 125 -1.18 -0.86 14.50
C SER A 125 -0.11 -0.95 15.57
N ARG A 126 0.88 -0.07 15.51
CA ARG A 126 1.91 0.00 16.53
C ARG A 126 1.35 0.36 17.89
N GLN A 127 0.43 1.32 17.94
CA GLN A 127 -0.17 1.75 19.20
C GLN A 127 -1.12 0.72 19.79
N MET A 128 -1.87 0.04 18.94
CA MET A 128 -2.83 -0.96 19.39
C MET A 128 -2.19 -2.27 19.78
N GLY A 129 -1.14 -2.65 19.09
CA GLY A 129 -0.45 -3.92 19.33
C GLY A 129 0.50 -3.89 20.52
N ARG A 130 0.78 -2.75 21.08
CA ARG A 130 1.75 -2.60 22.17
C ARG A 130 1.15 -1.79 23.29
N MET A 131 1.18 -2.38 24.44
CA MET A 131 0.76 -1.72 25.67
C MET A 131 1.86 -0.89 26.22
N PRO A 132 1.48 0.13 26.93
CA PRO A 132 1.29 1.43 26.33
C PRO A 132 2.62 1.90 25.81
N ILE A 133 2.63 2.31 24.60
CA ILE A 133 3.83 2.91 24.06
C ILE A 133 3.98 4.25 24.74
N ARG A 134 5.09 4.41 25.39
CA ARG A 134 5.37 5.69 25.96
C ARG A 134 5.54 6.69 24.85
N ARG A 135 4.80 7.75 24.94
CA ARG A 135 4.98 8.86 24.03
C ARG A 135 6.23 9.61 24.41
N PHE A 136 7.01 9.89 23.45
CA PHE A 136 8.19 10.71 23.64
C PHE A 136 7.96 12.06 23.03
#